data_83aeeefd00689c59feeea70301a5baf7
#
_entry.id   83aeeefd00689c59feeea70301a5baf7
#
_cell.length_a   1.000
_cell.length_b   1.000
_cell.length_c   1.000
_cell.angle_alpha   90.00
_cell.angle_beta   90.00
_cell.angle_gamma   90.00
#
_symmetry.space_group_name_H-M   'P 1'
#
loop_
_entity.id
_entity.type
_entity.pdbx_description
1 polymer ?
#
loop_
_entity_poly.entity_id
_entity_poly.type
_entity_poly.pdbx_seq_one_letter_code
_entity_poly.pdbx_strand_id
1 'polypeptide(L)'
;GLPISDLEDLMPGQVAIAGYFCDNLDQPSAGQRYLARQLRYVSRSENRPINATDLGDVNVFPLEPEKHFPAVISQCEAVLETGACMVLVGGDSSGLNALGAAVQNIVNTDVPIVSLSQGNNLNLSKTQKIILSVDLKELAGKWVSKPRRLNGLSPSDIISQINNISSKIIAVAIFGLAPELDFRGSTETLVALNILEAVVERLEKGAH
;
A
#
# COMPACT_ATOMS: atom_id res chain seq x y z
N GLY A 1 -15.04 -2.38 -10.67
CA GLY A 1 -14.47 -1.04 -10.57
C GLY A 1 -14.68 -0.45 -9.19
N LEU A 2 -13.98 0.62 -8.88
CA LEU A 2 -14.28 1.39 -7.68
C LEU A 2 -15.72 1.91 -7.79
N PRO A 3 -16.56 1.77 -6.75
CA PRO A 3 -17.92 2.31 -6.77
C PRO A 3 -17.86 3.84 -6.95
N ILE A 4 -18.58 4.37 -7.95
CA ILE A 4 -18.55 5.83 -8.22
C ILE A 4 -19.09 6.62 -7.03
N SER A 5 -20.12 6.08 -6.33
CA SER A 5 -20.68 6.69 -5.12
C SER A 5 -19.64 6.90 -4.01
N ASP A 6 -18.70 5.97 -3.86
CA ASP A 6 -17.68 6.07 -2.80
C ASP A 6 -16.60 7.12 -3.11
N LEU A 7 -16.39 7.45 -4.40
CA LEU A 7 -15.47 8.53 -4.80
C LEU A 7 -16.08 9.91 -4.54
N GLU A 8 -17.38 10.08 -4.76
CA GLU A 8 -18.09 11.34 -4.50
C GLU A 8 -18.13 11.69 -3.01
N ASP A 9 -18.09 10.68 -2.14
CA ASP A 9 -18.10 10.83 -0.69
C ASP A 9 -16.71 11.10 -0.10
N LEU A 10 -15.62 10.96 -0.89
CA LEU A 10 -14.26 11.19 -0.41
C LEU A 10 -13.97 12.67 -0.21
N MET A 11 -13.48 12.98 0.98
CA MET A 11 -13.07 14.34 1.35
C MET A 11 -11.55 14.51 1.31
N PRO A 12 -11.02 15.71 1.02
CA PRO A 12 -9.61 15.99 1.11
C PRO A 12 -9.02 15.60 2.48
N GLY A 13 -7.89 14.92 2.47
CA GLY A 13 -7.19 14.44 3.67
C GLY A 13 -7.71 13.13 4.26
N GLN A 14 -8.83 12.59 3.78
CA GLN A 14 -9.26 11.24 4.16
C GLN A 14 -8.31 10.18 3.61
N VAL A 15 -8.29 9.01 4.24
CA VAL A 15 -7.53 7.85 3.77
C VAL A 15 -8.47 6.92 3.00
N ALA A 16 -8.12 6.63 1.76
CA ALA A 16 -8.82 5.67 0.90
C ALA A 16 -7.94 4.45 0.63
N ILE A 17 -8.46 3.26 0.86
CA ILE A 17 -7.75 1.99 0.64
C ILE A 17 -8.35 1.30 -0.58
N ALA A 18 -7.50 0.89 -1.52
CA ALA A 18 -7.90 0.05 -2.63
C ALA A 18 -6.98 -1.17 -2.75
N GLY A 19 -7.54 -2.31 -3.15
CA GLY A 19 -6.79 -3.53 -3.39
C GLY A 19 -6.21 -3.58 -4.81
N TYR A 20 -4.95 -3.98 -4.95
CA TYR A 20 -4.31 -4.24 -6.24
C TYR A 20 -4.21 -5.75 -6.47
N PHE A 21 -5.07 -6.26 -7.34
CA PHE A 21 -5.23 -7.69 -7.60
C PHE A 21 -4.40 -8.16 -8.80
N CYS A 22 -3.07 -7.92 -8.75
CA CYS A 22 -2.13 -8.35 -9.80
C CYS A 22 -0.79 -8.79 -9.20
N ASP A 23 -0.18 -9.83 -9.76
CA ASP A 23 1.11 -10.38 -9.32
C ASP A 23 1.96 -10.90 -10.50
N ASN A 24 1.80 -10.29 -11.69
CA ASN A 24 2.33 -10.84 -12.94
C ASN A 24 3.73 -10.36 -13.32
N LEU A 25 4.28 -9.33 -12.68
CA LEU A 25 5.51 -8.69 -13.18
C LEU A 25 6.79 -9.15 -12.50
N ASP A 26 6.74 -9.54 -11.21
CA ASP A 26 7.96 -9.83 -10.43
C ASP A 26 8.31 -11.31 -10.28
N GLN A 27 7.72 -12.19 -10.95
CA GLN A 27 7.67 -13.65 -10.88
C GLN A 27 6.30 -14.13 -10.42
N PRO A 28 5.83 -15.28 -10.94
CA PRO A 28 4.58 -15.89 -10.48
C PRO A 28 4.74 -16.44 -9.05
N SER A 29 4.91 -15.56 -8.07
CA SER A 29 4.73 -15.92 -6.68
C SER A 29 3.25 -15.83 -6.42
N ALA A 30 2.60 -16.97 -6.54
CA ALA A 30 1.19 -17.13 -6.29
C ALA A 30 0.77 -16.38 -5.01
N GLY A 31 -0.29 -15.59 -5.11
CA GLY A 31 -1.02 -15.14 -3.96
C GLY A 31 -0.81 -13.71 -3.49
N GLN A 32 0.19 -12.96 -3.96
CA GLN A 32 0.37 -11.55 -3.55
C GLN A 32 -0.86 -10.68 -3.86
N ARG A 33 -1.56 -10.98 -4.95
CA ARG A 33 -2.81 -10.34 -5.35
C ARG A 33 -3.93 -10.47 -4.32
N TYR A 34 -3.90 -11.48 -3.45
CA TYR A 34 -4.96 -11.70 -2.45
C TYR A 34 -4.77 -10.92 -1.14
N LEU A 35 -3.65 -10.20 -0.97
CA LEU A 35 -3.33 -9.53 0.29
C LEU A 35 -4.46 -8.60 0.76
N ALA A 36 -4.97 -7.73 -0.10
CA ALA A 36 -6.03 -6.79 0.29
C ALA A 36 -7.30 -7.49 0.77
N ARG A 37 -7.71 -8.57 0.08
CA ARG A 37 -8.89 -9.36 0.47
C ARG A 37 -8.69 -10.06 1.81
N GLN A 38 -7.50 -10.60 2.03
CA GLN A 38 -7.16 -11.28 3.28
C GLN A 38 -7.08 -10.28 4.44
N LEU A 39 -6.54 -9.08 4.24
CA LEU A 39 -6.54 -8.04 5.25
C LEU A 39 -7.95 -7.60 5.64
N ARG A 40 -8.86 -7.44 4.67
CA ARG A 40 -10.29 -7.16 4.94
C ARG A 40 -10.94 -8.27 5.77
N TYR A 41 -10.64 -9.53 5.43
CA TYR A 41 -11.15 -10.68 6.17
C TYR A 41 -10.63 -10.69 7.61
N VAL A 42 -9.33 -10.56 7.81
CA VAL A 42 -8.70 -10.61 9.15
C VAL A 42 -9.14 -9.40 9.99
N SER A 43 -9.18 -8.20 9.43
CA SER A 43 -9.68 -7.01 10.13
C SER A 43 -11.09 -7.22 10.69
N ARG A 44 -11.99 -7.84 9.91
CA ARG A 44 -13.35 -8.16 10.35
C ARG A 44 -13.38 -9.27 11.41
N SER A 45 -12.63 -10.35 11.19
CA SER A 45 -12.60 -11.51 12.10
C SER A 45 -12.02 -11.15 13.48
N GLU A 46 -11.03 -10.27 13.51
CA GLU A 46 -10.39 -9.79 14.73
C GLU A 46 -11.11 -8.57 15.36
N ASN A 47 -12.21 -8.12 14.74
CA ASN A 47 -12.95 -6.91 15.17
C ASN A 47 -12.03 -5.68 15.29
N ARG A 48 -11.15 -5.49 14.31
CA ARG A 48 -10.18 -4.39 14.21
C ARG A 48 -10.51 -3.52 12.99
N PRO A 49 -11.49 -2.61 13.10
CA PRO A 49 -11.85 -1.73 11.98
C PRO A 49 -10.70 -0.77 11.69
N ILE A 50 -10.37 -0.62 10.40
CA ILE A 50 -9.40 0.38 9.94
C ILE A 50 -10.17 1.67 9.68
N ASN A 51 -9.68 2.79 10.21
CA ASN A 51 -10.31 4.10 10.01
C ASN A 51 -9.96 4.67 8.62
N ALA A 52 -10.50 4.06 7.59
CA ALA A 52 -10.28 4.46 6.20
C ALA A 52 -11.46 4.02 5.33
N THR A 53 -11.68 4.71 4.21
CA THR A 53 -12.67 4.31 3.21
C THR A 53 -12.14 3.17 2.36
N ASP A 54 -12.78 2.00 2.40
CA ASP A 54 -12.43 0.84 1.57
C ASP A 54 -13.15 0.92 0.22
N LEU A 55 -12.39 1.19 -0.83
CA LEU A 55 -12.90 1.33 -2.20
C LEU A 55 -13.01 0.00 -2.96
N GLY A 56 -12.75 -1.13 -2.30
CA GLY A 56 -12.70 -2.42 -2.97
C GLY A 56 -11.39 -2.64 -3.74
N ASP A 57 -11.43 -3.43 -4.81
CA ASP A 57 -10.24 -3.71 -5.62
C ASP A 57 -10.28 -2.87 -6.90
N VAL A 58 -9.13 -2.31 -7.32
CA VAL A 58 -8.99 -1.65 -8.61
C VAL A 58 -9.18 -2.65 -9.76
N ASN A 59 -9.71 -2.17 -10.88
CA ASN A 59 -9.82 -2.99 -12.09
C ASN A 59 -8.43 -3.27 -12.65
N VAL A 60 -8.13 -4.53 -12.85
CA VAL A 60 -6.88 -5.00 -13.43
C VAL A 60 -7.12 -5.84 -14.67
N PHE A 61 -6.22 -5.76 -15.63
CA PHE A 61 -6.26 -6.49 -16.89
C PHE A 61 -4.96 -7.28 -17.08
N PRO A 62 -4.71 -8.35 -16.28
CA PRO A 62 -3.38 -9.01 -16.24
C PRO A 62 -2.94 -9.62 -17.59
N LEU A 63 -3.89 -9.93 -18.49
CA LEU A 63 -3.64 -10.51 -19.79
C LEU A 63 -3.58 -9.47 -20.94
N GLU A 64 -3.82 -8.20 -20.63
CA GLU A 64 -3.85 -7.08 -21.58
C GLU A 64 -2.99 -5.93 -21.04
N PRO A 65 -1.64 -6.03 -21.12
CA PRO A 65 -0.73 -5.06 -20.49
C PRO A 65 -0.96 -3.61 -20.96
N GLU A 66 -1.36 -3.43 -22.22
CA GLU A 66 -1.66 -2.12 -22.81
C GLU A 66 -2.90 -1.45 -22.21
N LYS A 67 -3.81 -2.22 -21.62
CA LYS A 67 -4.99 -1.72 -20.90
C LYS A 67 -4.76 -1.66 -19.39
N HIS A 68 -3.92 -2.56 -18.86
CA HIS A 68 -3.72 -2.76 -17.45
C HIS A 68 -3.21 -1.48 -16.76
N PHE A 69 -2.05 -0.98 -17.15
CA PHE A 69 -1.46 0.20 -16.52
C PHE A 69 -2.32 1.45 -16.67
N PRO A 70 -2.82 1.82 -17.86
CA PRO A 70 -3.69 2.98 -18.00
C PRO A 70 -4.95 2.89 -17.10
N ALA A 71 -5.55 1.71 -16.97
CA ALA A 71 -6.74 1.53 -16.14
C ALA A 71 -6.44 1.70 -14.65
N VAL A 72 -5.33 1.15 -14.16
CA VAL A 72 -4.92 1.30 -12.75
C VAL A 72 -4.54 2.74 -12.46
N ILE A 73 -3.77 3.38 -13.34
CA ILE A 73 -3.38 4.79 -13.21
C ILE A 73 -4.61 5.67 -13.11
N SER A 74 -5.56 5.55 -14.05
CA SER A 74 -6.79 6.36 -14.07
C SER A 74 -7.63 6.20 -12.81
N GLN A 75 -7.72 4.99 -12.25
CA GLN A 75 -8.43 4.76 -10.99
C GLN A 75 -7.70 5.39 -9.78
N CYS A 76 -6.37 5.34 -9.76
CA CYS A 76 -5.57 6.04 -8.75
C CYS A 76 -5.73 7.56 -8.87
N GLU A 77 -5.71 8.10 -10.09
CA GLU A 77 -5.93 9.53 -10.35
C GLU A 77 -7.29 9.98 -9.82
N ALA A 78 -8.36 9.25 -10.12
CA ALA A 78 -9.70 9.58 -9.67
C ALA A 78 -9.81 9.69 -8.13
N VAL A 79 -9.07 8.86 -7.38
CA VAL A 79 -8.99 8.96 -5.92
C VAL A 79 -8.17 10.19 -5.49
N LEU A 80 -7.01 10.38 -6.09
CA LEU A 80 -6.09 11.47 -5.73
C LEU A 80 -6.67 12.86 -6.07
N GLU A 81 -7.49 12.97 -7.11
CA GLU A 81 -8.20 14.21 -7.51
C GLU A 81 -9.18 14.70 -6.45
N THR A 82 -9.74 13.81 -5.63
CA THR A 82 -10.57 14.19 -4.47
C THR A 82 -9.77 14.88 -3.36
N GLY A 83 -8.43 14.81 -3.41
CA GLY A 83 -7.54 15.26 -2.34
C GLY A 83 -7.38 14.23 -1.21
N ALA A 84 -7.93 13.03 -1.34
CA ALA A 84 -7.73 11.94 -0.40
C ALA A 84 -6.32 11.34 -0.54
N CYS A 85 -5.80 10.76 0.55
CA CYS A 85 -4.56 9.98 0.55
C CYS A 85 -4.87 8.54 0.11
N MET A 86 -4.27 8.09 -0.99
CA MET A 86 -4.50 6.73 -1.48
C MET A 86 -3.52 5.72 -0.89
N VAL A 87 -4.06 4.61 -0.38
CA VAL A 87 -3.30 3.42 0.03
C VAL A 87 -3.64 2.26 -0.90
N LEU A 88 -2.71 1.90 -1.78
CA LEU A 88 -2.85 0.77 -2.68
C LEU A 88 -2.24 -0.48 -2.04
N VAL A 89 -3.04 -1.54 -1.87
CA VAL A 89 -2.65 -2.72 -1.07
C VAL A 89 -2.70 -3.99 -1.90
N GLY A 90 -1.63 -4.75 -1.84
CA GLY A 90 -1.53 -6.07 -2.48
C GLY A 90 -0.75 -6.08 -3.78
N GLY A 91 -0.67 -7.24 -4.39
CA GLY A 91 0.06 -7.46 -5.61
C GLY A 91 1.57 -7.35 -5.46
N ASP A 92 2.21 -7.13 -6.59
CA ASP A 92 3.64 -6.91 -6.71
C ASP A 92 3.98 -5.41 -6.84
N SER A 93 5.26 -5.08 -7.08
CA SER A 93 5.75 -3.71 -7.22
C SER A 93 5.16 -2.94 -8.41
N SER A 94 4.48 -3.59 -9.34
CA SER A 94 3.84 -2.92 -10.47
C SER A 94 2.73 -1.96 -10.05
N GLY A 95 2.02 -2.28 -8.95
CA GLY A 95 1.05 -1.37 -8.33
C GLY A 95 1.68 -0.05 -7.89
N LEU A 96 2.89 -0.10 -7.31
CA LEU A 96 3.66 1.09 -6.95
C LEU A 96 4.00 1.95 -8.19
N ASN A 97 4.37 1.31 -9.30
CA ASN A 97 4.68 2.03 -10.54
C ASN A 97 3.44 2.76 -11.08
N ALA A 98 2.28 2.12 -11.08
CA ALA A 98 1.02 2.74 -11.51
C ALA A 98 0.61 3.89 -10.58
N LEU A 99 0.71 3.69 -9.26
CA LEU A 99 0.43 4.73 -8.26
C LEU A 99 1.38 5.91 -8.40
N GLY A 100 2.68 5.65 -8.65
CA GLY A 100 3.69 6.68 -8.89
C GLY A 100 3.36 7.54 -10.11
N ALA A 101 2.96 6.91 -11.22
CA ALA A 101 2.55 7.61 -12.43
C ALA A 101 1.29 8.48 -12.19
N ALA A 102 0.29 7.95 -11.49
CA ALA A 102 -0.92 8.70 -11.13
C ALA A 102 -0.59 9.94 -10.28
N VAL A 103 0.28 9.79 -9.28
CA VAL A 103 0.72 10.90 -8.44
C VAL A 103 1.44 11.98 -9.26
N GLN A 104 2.34 11.59 -10.17
CA GLN A 104 3.05 12.53 -11.03
C GLN A 104 2.10 13.31 -11.93
N ASN A 105 1.10 12.64 -12.50
CA ASN A 105 0.09 13.28 -13.35
C ASN A 105 -0.74 14.33 -12.57
N ILE A 106 -1.16 14.02 -11.35
CA ILE A 106 -1.97 14.93 -10.51
C ILE A 106 -1.15 16.08 -9.92
N VAL A 107 0.05 15.78 -9.40
CA VAL A 107 0.88 16.79 -8.72
C VAL A 107 1.66 17.64 -9.73
N ASN A 108 1.82 17.16 -10.94
CA ASN A 108 2.57 17.78 -12.05
C ASN A 108 4.03 18.16 -11.67
N THR A 109 4.60 17.40 -10.72
CA THR A 109 5.99 17.51 -10.27
C THR A 109 6.53 16.13 -9.91
N ASP A 110 7.84 15.96 -9.96
CA ASP A 110 8.48 14.73 -9.52
C ASP A 110 8.33 14.55 -8.01
N VAL A 111 7.62 13.47 -7.61
CA VAL A 111 7.40 13.11 -6.21
C VAL A 111 8.23 11.88 -5.88
N PRO A 112 9.20 11.96 -4.97
CA PRO A 112 10.08 10.84 -4.67
C PRO A 112 9.34 9.68 -4.01
N ILE A 113 9.71 8.47 -4.42
CA ILE A 113 9.29 7.23 -3.78
C ILE A 113 10.27 6.92 -2.65
N VAL A 114 9.76 6.78 -1.45
CA VAL A 114 10.52 6.43 -0.26
C VAL A 114 10.21 5.01 0.14
N SER A 115 11.21 4.13 0.02
CA SER A 115 11.07 2.72 0.40
C SER A 115 11.63 2.49 1.81
N LEU A 116 10.87 1.78 2.63
CA LEU A 116 11.32 1.36 3.96
C LEU A 116 12.30 0.20 3.81
N SER A 117 13.49 0.34 4.37
CA SER A 117 14.54 -0.67 4.31
C SER A 117 15.53 -0.55 5.48
N GLN A 118 16.31 -1.60 5.68
CA GLN A 118 17.32 -1.62 6.73
C GLN A 118 18.41 -0.58 6.48
N GLY A 119 18.66 0.30 7.45
CA GLY A 119 19.72 1.31 7.40
C GLY A 119 19.34 2.63 6.70
N ASN A 120 18.11 2.82 6.28
CA ASN A 120 17.66 4.09 5.72
C ASN A 120 17.48 5.16 6.83
N ASN A 121 18.39 6.09 6.90
CA ASN A 121 18.16 7.37 7.58
C ASN A 121 17.38 8.27 6.60
N LEU A 122 16.08 8.36 6.81
CA LEU A 122 15.18 9.17 5.98
C LEU A 122 15.34 10.66 6.34
N ASN A 123 16.41 11.30 5.84
CA ASN A 123 16.60 12.75 5.94
C ASN A 123 15.69 13.47 4.95
N LEU A 124 14.38 13.44 5.21
CA LEU A 124 13.35 14.05 4.37
C LEU A 124 12.95 15.42 4.94
N SER A 125 12.78 16.38 4.05
CA SER A 125 12.22 17.69 4.43
C SER A 125 10.76 17.57 4.83
N LYS A 126 10.32 18.27 5.88
CA LYS A 126 8.92 18.29 6.33
C LYS A 126 7.94 18.79 5.27
N THR A 127 8.41 19.64 4.37
CA THR A 127 7.59 20.23 3.29
C THR A 127 7.53 19.37 2.03
N GLN A 128 8.37 18.33 1.95
CA GLN A 128 8.43 17.46 0.79
C GLN A 128 7.24 16.51 0.75
N LYS A 129 6.56 16.44 -0.40
CA LYS A 129 5.57 15.38 -0.68
C LYS A 129 6.31 14.10 -1.06
N ILE A 130 5.81 12.97 -0.60
CA ILE A 130 6.40 11.66 -0.91
C ILE A 130 5.33 10.61 -1.21
N ILE A 131 5.74 9.57 -1.94
CA ILE A 131 5.04 8.30 -2.05
C ILE A 131 5.77 7.31 -1.13
N LEU A 132 5.05 6.67 -0.21
CA LEU A 132 5.64 5.67 0.67
C LEU A 132 5.49 4.27 0.06
N SER A 133 6.60 3.56 -0.06
CA SER A 133 6.65 2.17 -0.53
C SER A 133 6.96 1.24 0.64
N VAL A 134 6.06 0.31 0.92
CA VAL A 134 6.17 -0.71 1.97
C VAL A 134 6.20 -2.09 1.32
N ASP A 135 7.39 -2.60 1.02
CA ASP A 135 7.57 -3.98 0.55
C ASP A 135 7.65 -4.93 1.76
N LEU A 136 6.62 -5.74 1.95
CA LEU A 136 6.58 -6.69 3.07
C LEU A 136 7.61 -7.81 2.98
N LYS A 137 8.28 -7.99 1.83
CA LYS A 137 9.43 -8.90 1.69
C LYS A 137 10.68 -8.39 2.42
N GLU A 138 10.73 -7.13 2.83
CA GLU A 138 11.81 -6.59 3.67
C GLU A 138 11.73 -7.07 5.13
N LEU A 139 10.60 -7.66 5.54
CA LEU A 139 10.47 -8.33 6.84
C LEU A 139 11.38 -9.57 6.93
N ALA A 140 11.92 -9.82 8.12
CA ALA A 140 12.76 -10.99 8.37
C ALA A 140 11.99 -12.32 8.23
N GLY A 141 12.68 -13.41 7.92
CA GLY A 141 12.09 -14.73 7.68
C GLY A 141 11.32 -15.33 8.86
N LYS A 142 11.48 -14.79 10.06
CA LYS A 142 10.63 -15.17 11.20
C LYS A 142 9.22 -14.56 11.14
N TRP A 143 9.00 -13.53 10.30
CA TRP A 143 7.74 -12.81 10.16
C TRP A 143 7.01 -13.12 8.87
N VAL A 144 7.75 -13.43 7.79
CA VAL A 144 7.18 -13.75 6.48
C VAL A 144 7.82 -14.98 5.87
N SER A 145 7.07 -15.77 5.12
CA SER A 145 7.52 -17.04 4.54
C SER A 145 8.49 -16.87 3.37
N LYS A 146 8.41 -15.73 2.65
CA LYS A 146 9.30 -15.42 1.53
C LYS A 146 9.95 -14.05 1.69
N PRO A 147 10.88 -13.88 2.65
CA PRO A 147 11.56 -12.61 2.84
C PRO A 147 12.57 -12.38 1.72
N ARG A 148 12.86 -11.10 1.44
CA ARG A 148 13.98 -10.73 0.56
C ARG A 148 15.32 -11.09 1.21
N ARG A 149 15.38 -11.01 2.55
CA ARG A 149 16.55 -11.34 3.37
C ARG A 149 16.13 -12.09 4.64
N LEU A 150 16.88 -13.10 5.05
CA LEU A 150 16.58 -13.84 6.29
C LEU A 150 16.61 -12.93 7.53
N ASN A 151 17.55 -12.00 7.58
CA ASN A 151 17.73 -11.01 8.65
C ASN A 151 17.17 -9.64 8.23
N GLY A 152 15.93 -9.60 7.75
CA GLY A 152 15.23 -8.38 7.39
C GLY A 152 14.75 -7.58 8.61
N LEU A 153 13.89 -6.60 8.36
CA LEU A 153 13.30 -5.76 9.38
C LEU A 153 12.32 -6.53 10.29
N SER A 154 12.14 -6.08 11.50
CA SER A 154 10.99 -6.49 12.32
C SER A 154 9.77 -5.62 11.98
N PRO A 155 8.53 -6.06 12.28
CA PRO A 155 7.35 -5.21 12.15
C PRO A 155 7.47 -3.90 12.94
N SER A 156 8.06 -3.93 14.13
CA SER A 156 8.30 -2.75 14.95
C SER A 156 9.27 -1.77 14.31
N ASP A 157 10.29 -2.25 13.57
CA ASP A 157 11.20 -1.39 12.83
C ASP A 157 10.48 -0.65 11.71
N ILE A 158 9.63 -1.37 10.94
CA ILE A 158 8.82 -0.78 9.87
C ILE A 158 7.87 0.27 10.46
N ILE A 159 7.12 -0.07 11.50
CA ILE A 159 6.18 0.85 12.18
C ILE A 159 6.92 2.08 12.72
N SER A 160 8.09 1.89 13.33
CA SER A 160 8.92 3.00 13.81
C SER A 160 9.37 3.91 12.67
N GLN A 161 9.80 3.35 11.55
CA GLN A 161 10.18 4.13 10.37
C GLN A 161 8.97 4.94 9.84
N ILE A 162 7.78 4.33 9.73
CA ILE A 162 6.54 5.01 9.31
C ILE A 162 6.24 6.20 10.23
N ASN A 163 6.28 5.99 11.55
CA ASN A 163 5.98 7.03 12.52
C ASN A 163 7.01 8.18 12.54
N ASN A 164 8.25 7.90 12.14
CA ASN A 164 9.33 8.90 12.09
C ASN A 164 9.39 9.68 10.78
N ILE A 165 8.56 9.37 9.77
CA ILE A 165 8.49 10.14 8.53
C ILE A 165 7.93 11.53 8.86
N SER A 166 8.75 12.56 8.63
CA SER A 166 8.35 13.96 8.83
C SER A 166 7.68 14.58 7.60
N SER A 167 7.90 14.00 6.43
CA SER A 167 7.37 14.49 5.15
C SER A 167 5.87 14.25 4.99
N LYS A 168 5.25 14.99 4.08
CA LYS A 168 3.85 14.78 3.73
C LYS A 168 3.70 13.55 2.82
N ILE A 169 3.15 12.47 3.35
CA ILE A 169 2.82 11.28 2.57
C ILE A 169 1.51 11.57 1.82
N ILE A 170 1.51 11.45 0.49
CA ILE A 170 0.33 11.68 -0.35
C ILE A 170 -0.24 10.39 -0.94
N ALA A 171 0.58 9.34 -1.03
CA ALA A 171 0.14 8.02 -1.44
C ALA A 171 1.03 6.95 -0.82
N VAL A 172 0.50 5.75 -0.65
CA VAL A 172 1.21 4.59 -0.09
C VAL A 172 0.93 3.35 -0.93
N ALA A 173 1.96 2.55 -1.18
CA ALA A 173 1.80 1.19 -1.72
C ALA A 173 2.32 0.17 -0.69
N ILE A 174 1.49 -0.82 -0.33
CA ILE A 174 1.85 -1.94 0.55
C ILE A 174 1.72 -3.23 -0.25
N PHE A 175 2.80 -3.95 -0.47
CA PHE A 175 2.83 -5.12 -1.36
C PHE A 175 3.84 -6.18 -0.92
N GLY A 176 3.91 -7.27 -1.68
CA GLY A 176 4.96 -8.27 -1.56
C GLY A 176 4.66 -9.46 -0.63
N LEU A 177 3.54 -9.46 0.08
CA LEU A 177 3.10 -10.61 0.89
C LEU A 177 2.13 -11.49 0.12
N ALA A 178 2.34 -12.80 0.17
CA ALA A 178 1.46 -13.82 -0.40
C ALA A 178 0.72 -14.58 0.73
N PRO A 179 -0.51 -14.19 1.10
CA PRO A 179 -1.23 -14.79 2.24
C PRO A 179 -1.46 -16.29 2.11
N GLU A 180 -1.55 -16.81 0.90
CA GLU A 180 -1.71 -18.26 0.63
C GLU A 180 -0.51 -19.10 1.09
N LEU A 181 0.64 -18.44 1.30
CA LEU A 181 1.86 -19.09 1.78
C LEU A 181 2.04 -18.96 3.30
N ASP A 182 1.09 -18.30 3.97
CA ASP A 182 1.08 -18.16 5.44
C ASP A 182 0.66 -19.48 6.11
N PHE A 183 1.63 -20.37 6.30
CA PHE A 183 1.43 -21.65 7.00
C PHE A 183 1.24 -21.50 8.52
N ARG A 184 1.28 -20.26 9.04
CA ARG A 184 1.26 -19.97 10.47
C ARG A 184 -0.10 -19.43 10.95
N GLY A 185 -1.19 -19.77 10.26
CA GLY A 185 -2.53 -19.41 10.69
C GLY A 185 -2.81 -17.88 10.66
N SER A 186 -2.52 -17.25 9.55
CA SER A 186 -2.73 -15.80 9.32
C SER A 186 -1.77 -14.88 10.08
N THR A 187 -0.69 -15.37 10.67
CA THR A 187 0.28 -14.56 11.42
C THR A 187 0.93 -13.48 10.53
N GLU A 188 1.29 -13.83 9.30
CA GLU A 188 1.88 -12.88 8.34
C GLU A 188 0.88 -11.80 7.94
N THR A 189 -0.38 -12.19 7.77
CA THR A 189 -1.47 -11.25 7.46
C THR A 189 -1.75 -10.31 8.64
N LEU A 190 -1.69 -10.81 9.89
CA LEU A 190 -1.82 -9.97 11.09
C LEU A 190 -0.67 -8.96 11.21
N VAL A 191 0.55 -9.37 10.86
CA VAL A 191 1.69 -8.43 10.79
C VAL A 191 1.44 -7.35 9.74
N ALA A 192 0.96 -7.73 8.56
CA ALA A 192 0.62 -6.78 7.50
C ALA A 192 -0.52 -5.84 7.93
N LEU A 193 -1.51 -6.33 8.69
CA LEU A 193 -2.59 -5.52 9.24
C LEU A 193 -2.06 -4.47 10.23
N ASN A 194 -1.16 -4.84 11.14
CA ASN A 194 -0.53 -3.90 12.07
C ASN A 194 0.23 -2.79 11.33
N ILE A 195 0.91 -3.13 10.22
CA ILE A 195 1.62 -2.16 9.40
C ILE A 195 0.64 -1.24 8.68
N LEU A 196 -0.45 -1.77 8.12
CA LEU A 196 -1.49 -0.98 7.46
C LEU A 196 -2.15 0.00 8.44
N GLU A 197 -2.48 -0.43 9.66
CA GLU A 197 -3.00 0.43 10.71
C GLU A 197 -2.04 1.58 11.05
N ALA A 198 -0.76 1.28 11.22
CA ALA A 198 0.26 2.31 11.46
C ALA A 198 0.38 3.32 10.30
N VAL A 199 0.24 2.87 9.06
CA VAL A 199 0.18 3.74 7.87
C VAL A 199 -1.03 4.67 7.96
N VAL A 200 -2.22 4.13 8.21
CA VAL A 200 -3.47 4.91 8.29
C VAL A 200 -3.39 5.95 9.40
N GLU A 201 -2.97 5.55 10.60
CA GLU A 201 -2.78 6.48 11.73
C GLU A 201 -1.77 7.60 11.41
N ARG A 202 -0.69 7.26 10.68
CA ARG A 202 0.31 8.27 10.28
C ARG A 202 -0.24 9.26 9.26
N LEU A 203 -1.08 8.79 8.32
CA LEU A 203 -1.73 9.63 7.32
C LEU A 203 -2.73 10.59 7.98
N GLU A 204 -3.55 10.11 8.92
CA GLU A 204 -4.50 10.95 9.67
C GLU A 204 -3.81 12.06 10.47
N LYS A 205 -2.70 11.75 11.15
CA LYS A 205 -1.90 12.74 11.88
C LYS A 205 -1.24 13.78 10.98
N GLY A 206 -1.04 13.46 9.71
CA GLY A 206 -0.45 14.37 8.72
C GLY A 206 -1.45 15.21 7.94
N ALA A 207 -2.76 14.95 8.11
CA ALA A 207 -3.84 15.68 7.46
C ALA A 207 -4.16 17.03 8.14
N HIS A 208 -3.60 17.26 9.32
CA HIS A 208 -3.72 18.50 10.13
C HIS A 208 -2.41 19.28 10.08
#